data_1575cdb9049fbe90f58217225e16b0e0
#
_entry.id   1575cdb9049fbe90f58217225e16b0e0
#
_cell.length_a   1.000
_cell.length_b   1.000
_cell.length_c   1.000
_cell.angle_alpha   90.00
_cell.angle_beta   90.00
_cell.angle_gamma   90.00
#
_symmetry.space_group_name_H-M   'P 1'
#
loop_
_entity.id
_entity.type
_entity.pdbx_description
1 polymer ?
#
loop_
_entity_poly.entity_id
_entity_poly.type
_entity_poly.pdbx_seq_one_letter_code
_entity_poly.pdbx_strand_id
1 'polypeptide(L)'
;PLETALVDKVVALTLEPPKHEATHWTVRAMAKAVGIAASSVVKIWHDHGLAPHRWRSFKLSNDKAFAEKLHDVVGLYVSPPAHAIVLSVDEKSQIQALDRTQPGLPLKRGRGATMTHDYKRNGTTTLFAALNILDGSVIGRNMQRHRHQEFIRFLNAIEAEMPADKAVHVILDNYATHKQPKVRAWLARHPRWTFHFTPTSGSWLN
;
A
#
# COMPACT_ATOMS: atom_id res chain seq x y z
N PRO A 1 26.66 -33.45 -10.33
CA PRO A 1 26.20 -32.87 -9.06
C PRO A 1 27.27 -31.89 -8.57
N LEU A 2 26.84 -30.73 -8.07
CA LEU A 2 27.72 -29.77 -7.42
C LEU A 2 28.13 -30.34 -6.06
N GLU A 3 29.42 -30.17 -5.66
CA GLU A 3 29.89 -30.54 -4.33
C GLU A 3 29.15 -29.74 -3.25
N THR A 4 28.79 -30.38 -2.15
CA THR A 4 28.07 -29.75 -1.04
C THR A 4 28.85 -28.54 -0.49
N ALA A 5 30.17 -28.65 -0.34
CA ALA A 5 31.03 -27.55 0.11
C ALA A 5 30.93 -26.30 -0.79
N LEU A 6 30.71 -26.49 -2.08
CA LEU A 6 30.54 -25.37 -3.03
C LEU A 6 29.15 -24.71 -2.89
N VAL A 7 28.12 -25.51 -2.66
CA VAL A 7 26.74 -25.00 -2.39
C VAL A 7 26.76 -24.17 -1.10
N ASP A 8 27.34 -24.69 -0.03
CA ASP A 8 27.45 -24.01 1.27
C ASP A 8 28.23 -22.70 1.15
N LYS A 9 29.28 -22.68 0.34
CA LYS A 9 30.06 -21.47 0.06
C LYS A 9 29.22 -20.41 -0.66
N VAL A 10 28.39 -20.79 -1.66
CA VAL A 10 27.51 -19.87 -2.35
C VAL A 10 26.46 -19.30 -1.39
N VAL A 11 25.86 -20.14 -0.55
CA VAL A 11 24.87 -19.71 0.45
C VAL A 11 25.50 -18.73 1.43
N ALA A 12 26.64 -19.06 2.02
CA ALA A 12 27.36 -18.22 2.98
C ALA A 12 27.70 -16.84 2.37
N LEU A 13 28.30 -16.82 1.19
CA LEU A 13 28.64 -15.57 0.50
C LEU A 13 27.41 -14.74 0.14
N THR A 14 26.27 -15.39 -0.15
CA THR A 14 25.03 -14.66 -0.47
C THR A 14 24.48 -13.89 0.72
N LEU A 15 24.70 -14.40 1.93
CA LEU A 15 24.25 -13.77 3.19
C LEU A 15 25.17 -12.62 3.64
N GLU A 16 26.37 -12.51 3.06
CA GLU A 16 27.30 -11.42 3.31
C GLU A 16 27.15 -10.31 2.25
N PRO A 17 27.42 -9.04 2.60
CA PRO A 17 27.52 -7.97 1.61
C PRO A 17 28.57 -8.29 0.54
N PRO A 18 28.31 -7.95 -0.74
CA PRO A 18 29.32 -8.13 -1.78
C PRO A 18 30.55 -7.25 -1.52
N LYS A 19 31.77 -7.80 -1.78
CA LYS A 19 33.05 -7.09 -1.58
C LYS A 19 33.35 -6.00 -2.64
N HIS A 20 32.42 -5.75 -3.55
CA HIS A 20 32.53 -4.74 -4.62
C HIS A 20 31.39 -3.72 -4.47
N GLU A 21 31.45 -2.61 -5.18
CA GLU A 21 30.44 -1.55 -5.15
C GLU A 21 29.09 -2.02 -5.72
N ALA A 22 28.34 -2.77 -4.90
CA ALA A 22 27.00 -3.24 -5.23
C ALA A 22 26.16 -3.40 -3.95
N THR A 23 24.87 -3.17 -4.06
CA THR A 23 23.92 -3.29 -2.94
C THR A 23 23.56 -4.75 -2.62
N HIS A 24 23.74 -5.65 -3.57
CA HIS A 24 23.42 -7.08 -3.42
C HIS A 24 24.20 -7.92 -4.43
N TRP A 25 24.30 -9.22 -4.18
CA TRP A 25 24.89 -10.16 -5.11
C TRP A 25 24.02 -10.32 -6.36
N THR A 26 24.61 -10.12 -7.53
CA THR A 26 24.02 -10.54 -8.80
C THR A 26 24.44 -11.96 -9.14
N VAL A 27 23.63 -12.67 -9.92
CA VAL A 27 23.94 -14.04 -10.38
C VAL A 27 25.32 -14.10 -11.04
N ARG A 28 25.65 -13.11 -11.90
CA ARG A 28 26.93 -13.06 -12.62
C ARG A 28 28.11 -12.79 -11.70
N ALA A 29 27.94 -11.90 -10.72
CA ALA A 29 29.00 -11.60 -9.76
C ALA A 29 29.29 -12.81 -8.86
N MET A 30 28.25 -13.49 -8.38
CA MET A 30 28.40 -14.71 -7.58
C MET A 30 29.06 -15.84 -8.41
N ALA A 31 28.61 -16.07 -9.63
CA ALA A 31 29.17 -17.05 -10.54
C ALA A 31 30.69 -16.83 -10.73
N LYS A 32 31.10 -15.56 -10.95
CA LYS A 32 32.50 -15.18 -11.06
C LYS A 32 33.30 -15.40 -9.75
N ALA A 33 32.69 -15.02 -8.61
CA ALA A 33 33.37 -15.13 -7.31
C ALA A 33 33.64 -16.58 -6.84
N VAL A 34 32.77 -17.50 -7.25
CA VAL A 34 32.82 -18.91 -6.83
C VAL A 34 33.37 -19.83 -7.94
N GLY A 35 33.43 -19.33 -9.20
CA GLY A 35 33.98 -20.11 -10.31
C GLY A 35 33.00 -21.16 -10.87
N ILE A 36 31.68 -20.90 -10.84
CA ILE A 36 30.65 -21.80 -11.35
C ILE A 36 29.75 -21.12 -12.40
N ALA A 37 28.96 -21.91 -13.13
CA ALA A 37 28.03 -21.38 -14.12
C ALA A 37 26.92 -20.55 -13.45
N ALA A 38 26.48 -19.50 -14.13
CA ALA A 38 25.38 -18.63 -13.65
C ALA A 38 24.08 -19.42 -13.41
N SER A 39 23.78 -20.42 -14.24
CA SER A 39 22.64 -21.32 -14.06
C SER A 39 22.70 -22.12 -12.76
N SER A 40 23.92 -22.52 -12.34
CA SER A 40 24.12 -23.21 -11.06
C SER A 40 23.83 -22.31 -9.88
N VAL A 41 24.24 -21.03 -9.95
CA VAL A 41 23.91 -20.03 -8.91
C VAL A 41 22.39 -19.84 -8.80
N VAL A 42 21.71 -19.69 -9.92
CA VAL A 42 20.23 -19.55 -9.95
C VAL A 42 19.56 -20.76 -9.29
N LYS A 43 20.02 -21.98 -9.63
CA LYS A 43 19.50 -23.20 -9.04
C LYS A 43 19.72 -23.25 -7.53
N ILE A 44 20.94 -22.97 -7.06
CA ILE A 44 21.28 -22.94 -5.62
C ILE A 44 20.40 -21.93 -4.89
N TRP A 45 20.27 -20.71 -5.41
CA TRP A 45 19.44 -19.68 -4.78
C TRP A 45 17.97 -20.08 -4.74
N HIS A 46 17.46 -20.69 -5.79
CA HIS A 46 16.09 -21.20 -5.81
C HIS A 46 15.88 -22.31 -4.76
N ASP A 47 16.77 -23.30 -4.74
CA ASP A 47 16.68 -24.47 -3.85
C ASP A 47 16.81 -24.06 -2.37
N HIS A 48 17.51 -22.96 -2.06
CA HIS A 48 17.67 -22.41 -0.70
C HIS A 48 16.75 -21.20 -0.40
N GLY A 49 15.81 -20.86 -1.27
CA GLY A 49 14.89 -19.74 -1.07
C GLY A 49 15.55 -18.36 -1.03
N LEU A 50 16.77 -18.22 -1.60
CA LEU A 50 17.54 -16.99 -1.59
C LEU A 50 17.18 -16.09 -2.79
N ALA A 51 16.90 -14.82 -2.52
CA ALA A 51 16.59 -13.83 -3.53
C ALA A 51 17.25 -12.48 -3.19
N PRO A 52 18.57 -12.32 -3.37
CA PRO A 52 19.35 -11.15 -2.91
C PRO A 52 18.85 -9.80 -3.46
N HIS A 53 18.17 -9.82 -4.62
CA HIS A 53 17.59 -8.65 -5.28
C HIS A 53 16.21 -8.26 -4.74
N ARG A 54 15.61 -9.07 -3.84
CA ARG A 54 14.28 -8.81 -3.28
C ARG A 54 14.40 -8.26 -1.87
N TRP A 55 13.86 -7.07 -1.68
CA TRP A 55 13.81 -6.42 -0.38
C TRP A 55 12.38 -6.43 0.13
N ARG A 56 12.21 -6.77 1.39
CA ARG A 56 10.99 -6.47 2.12
C ARG A 56 11.28 -5.30 3.02
N SER A 57 10.69 -4.15 2.72
CA SER A 57 10.77 -3.01 3.61
C SER A 57 9.74 -3.17 4.73
N PHE A 58 10.14 -2.85 5.94
CA PHE A 58 9.24 -2.73 7.08
C PHE A 58 9.69 -1.54 7.92
N LYS A 59 8.77 -1.00 8.68
CA LYS A 59 9.05 0.04 9.66
C LYS A 59 8.45 -0.37 10.99
N LEU A 60 9.27 -0.45 12.02
CA LEU A 60 8.78 -0.65 13.38
C LEU A 60 7.99 0.58 13.81
N SER A 61 6.82 0.35 14.37
CA SER A 61 6.03 1.42 14.96
C SER A 61 6.63 1.87 16.28
N ASN A 62 6.69 3.17 16.50
CA ASN A 62 7.00 3.78 17.79
C ASN A 62 5.74 4.25 18.55
N ASP A 63 4.57 3.83 18.11
CA ASP A 63 3.30 4.15 18.73
C ASP A 63 3.15 3.37 20.05
N LYS A 64 3.12 4.06 21.17
CA LYS A 64 2.96 3.43 22.50
C LYS A 64 1.63 2.70 22.65
N ALA A 65 0.59 3.15 21.93
CA ALA A 65 -0.74 2.54 21.91
C ALA A 65 -0.93 1.57 20.71
N PHE A 66 0.18 1.02 20.16
CA PHE A 66 0.11 0.17 18.96
C PHE A 66 -0.84 -1.02 19.14
N ALA A 67 -0.68 -1.77 20.22
CA ALA A 67 -1.49 -2.96 20.49
C ALA A 67 -2.98 -2.62 20.68
N GLU A 68 -3.27 -1.55 21.43
CA GLU A 68 -4.64 -1.07 21.66
C GLU A 68 -5.34 -0.69 20.36
N LYS A 69 -4.69 0.14 19.52
CA LYS A 69 -5.23 0.56 18.24
C LYS A 69 -5.34 -0.59 17.24
N LEU A 70 -4.39 -1.54 17.28
CA LEU A 70 -4.44 -2.74 16.46
C LEU A 70 -5.67 -3.57 16.81
N HIS A 71 -5.92 -3.81 18.11
CA HIS A 71 -7.08 -4.55 18.58
C HIS A 71 -8.38 -3.84 18.22
N ASP A 72 -8.46 -2.52 18.39
CA ASP A 72 -9.62 -1.71 18.04
C ASP A 72 -9.97 -1.85 16.55
N VAL A 73 -9.00 -1.59 15.66
CA VAL A 73 -9.19 -1.67 14.20
C VAL A 73 -9.48 -3.09 13.75
N VAL A 74 -8.72 -4.08 14.19
CA VAL A 74 -8.95 -5.49 13.82
C VAL A 74 -10.30 -5.98 14.35
N GLY A 75 -10.69 -5.55 15.55
CA GLY A 75 -12.01 -5.86 16.12
C GLY A 75 -13.15 -5.43 15.20
N LEU A 76 -13.06 -4.24 14.59
CA LEU A 76 -14.06 -3.75 13.63
C LEU A 76 -14.15 -4.58 12.35
N TYR A 77 -13.02 -5.15 11.89
CA TYR A 77 -13.02 -6.04 10.72
C TYR A 77 -13.59 -7.43 11.03
N VAL A 78 -13.27 -7.97 12.20
CA VAL A 78 -13.62 -9.36 12.57
C VAL A 78 -15.03 -9.45 13.16
N SER A 79 -15.42 -8.47 13.96
CA SER A 79 -16.72 -8.44 14.67
C SER A 79 -17.29 -7.03 14.73
N PRO A 80 -17.77 -6.50 13.60
CA PRO A 80 -18.35 -5.17 13.56
C PRO A 80 -19.62 -5.08 14.43
N PRO A 81 -19.90 -3.93 15.04
CA PRO A 81 -21.10 -3.74 15.86
C PRO A 81 -22.38 -3.95 15.04
N ALA A 82 -23.38 -4.67 15.59
CA ALA A 82 -24.58 -5.12 14.88
C ALA A 82 -25.44 -3.98 14.27
N HIS A 83 -25.43 -2.78 14.87
CA HIS A 83 -26.20 -1.62 14.44
C HIS A 83 -25.33 -0.49 13.88
N ALA A 84 -24.16 -0.83 13.38
CA ALA A 84 -23.20 0.12 12.83
C ALA A 84 -22.81 -0.20 11.39
N ILE A 85 -22.36 0.82 10.70
CA ILE A 85 -21.66 0.72 9.43
C ILE A 85 -20.20 0.98 9.71
N VAL A 86 -19.31 0.13 9.21
CA VAL A 86 -17.87 0.30 9.35
C VAL A 86 -17.26 0.59 8.00
N LEU A 87 -16.60 1.73 7.90
CA LEU A 87 -15.99 2.25 6.68
C LEU A 87 -14.46 2.31 6.86
N SER A 88 -13.72 1.77 5.92
CA SER A 88 -12.28 2.04 5.77
C SER A 88 -12.14 3.20 4.78
N VAL A 89 -11.52 4.29 5.20
CA VAL A 89 -11.42 5.54 4.41
C VAL A 89 -9.97 5.89 4.15
N ASP A 90 -9.65 6.11 2.87
CA ASP A 90 -8.30 6.47 2.43
C ASP A 90 -8.34 7.44 1.24
N GLU A 91 -7.22 8.12 0.97
CA GLU A 91 -7.04 9.03 -0.14
C GLU A 91 -5.92 8.59 -1.09
N LYS A 92 -6.26 8.41 -2.35
CA LYS A 92 -5.27 8.31 -3.42
C LYS A 92 -4.98 9.70 -3.98
N SER A 93 -3.95 10.35 -3.47
CA SER A 93 -3.53 11.68 -3.93
C SER A 93 -2.72 11.62 -5.23
N GLN A 94 -2.63 12.77 -5.91
CA GLN A 94 -1.75 12.99 -7.07
C GLN A 94 -1.95 11.98 -8.22
N ILE A 95 -3.18 11.56 -8.46
CA ILE A 95 -3.53 10.78 -9.64
C ILE A 95 -3.32 11.68 -10.85
N GLN A 96 -2.40 11.32 -11.74
CA GLN A 96 -2.06 12.11 -12.91
C GLN A 96 -3.03 11.84 -14.07
N ALA A 97 -3.62 12.89 -14.62
CA ALA A 97 -4.38 12.82 -15.86
C ALA A 97 -3.39 12.89 -17.04
N LEU A 98 -2.98 11.72 -17.50
CA LEU A 98 -2.03 11.57 -18.61
C LEU A 98 -2.77 11.29 -19.90
N ASP A 99 -2.44 12.07 -20.94
CA ASP A 99 -2.92 11.86 -22.30
C ASP A 99 -1.75 11.44 -23.19
N ARG A 100 -1.87 10.29 -23.85
CA ARG A 100 -0.82 9.77 -24.72
C ARG A 100 -0.81 10.54 -26.03
N THR A 101 0.38 10.96 -26.46
CA THR A 101 0.53 11.76 -27.69
C THR A 101 0.28 10.95 -28.97
N GLN A 102 0.35 9.61 -28.88
CA GLN A 102 0.15 8.70 -30.00
C GLN A 102 -0.64 7.46 -29.56
N PRO A 103 -1.47 6.88 -30.42
CA PRO A 103 -2.13 5.61 -30.12
C PRO A 103 -1.11 4.48 -29.92
N GLY A 104 -1.42 3.55 -29.03
CA GLY A 104 -0.62 2.35 -28.82
C GLY A 104 -0.68 1.40 -30.02
N LEU A 105 0.33 0.54 -30.14
CA LEU A 105 0.29 -0.57 -31.10
C LEU A 105 -0.40 -1.78 -30.46
N PRO A 106 -1.32 -2.43 -31.18
CA PRO A 106 -2.08 -3.55 -30.66
C PRO A 106 -1.21 -4.79 -30.40
N LEU A 107 -1.68 -5.66 -29.52
CA LEU A 107 -1.12 -6.99 -29.29
C LEU A 107 -1.15 -7.80 -30.59
N LYS A 108 -0.04 -8.49 -30.89
CA LYS A 108 0.08 -9.44 -32.01
C LYS A 108 0.71 -10.74 -31.52
N ARG A 109 0.52 -11.83 -32.26
CA ARG A 109 1.15 -13.12 -31.93
C ARG A 109 2.69 -12.97 -31.86
N GLY A 110 3.27 -13.34 -30.72
CA GLY A 110 4.70 -13.20 -30.45
C GLY A 110 5.18 -11.77 -30.11
N ARG A 111 4.28 -10.79 -30.03
CA ARG A 111 4.62 -9.40 -29.72
C ARG A 111 3.59 -8.77 -28.79
N GLY A 112 4.03 -8.33 -27.63
CA GLY A 112 3.19 -7.60 -26.68
C GLY A 112 2.66 -6.28 -27.24
N ALA A 113 1.52 -5.80 -26.72
CA ALA A 113 1.05 -4.45 -26.98
C ALA A 113 2.09 -3.43 -26.48
N THR A 114 2.27 -2.34 -27.22
CA THR A 114 3.21 -1.27 -26.85
C THR A 114 2.50 0.07 -26.82
N MET A 115 2.91 0.93 -25.91
CA MET A 115 2.43 2.32 -25.81
C MET A 115 3.62 3.27 -25.94
N THR A 116 3.37 4.46 -26.48
CA THR A 116 4.37 5.52 -26.46
C THR A 116 4.73 5.90 -25.02
N HIS A 117 5.99 6.24 -24.78
CA HIS A 117 6.45 6.81 -23.53
C HIS A 117 6.06 8.29 -23.37
N ASP A 118 5.80 8.98 -24.49
CA ASP A 118 5.41 10.38 -24.49
C ASP A 118 3.99 10.59 -24.02
N TYR A 119 3.79 11.61 -23.18
CA TYR A 119 2.47 11.97 -22.68
C TYR A 119 2.39 13.47 -22.36
N LYS A 120 1.18 14.00 -22.45
CA LYS A 120 0.81 15.33 -21.97
C LYS A 120 0.18 15.18 -20.58
N ARG A 121 0.57 16.02 -19.63
CA ARG A 121 -0.03 16.09 -18.30
C ARG A 121 -1.16 17.12 -18.31
N ASN A 122 -2.37 16.70 -17.92
CA ASN A 122 -3.54 17.55 -17.81
C ASN A 122 -3.91 17.89 -16.35
N GLY A 123 -2.91 17.80 -15.45
CA GLY A 123 -3.07 18.05 -14.04
C GLY A 123 -3.15 16.80 -13.20
N THR A 124 -3.54 16.97 -11.95
CA THR A 124 -3.70 15.90 -10.96
C THR A 124 -5.06 15.99 -10.29
N THR A 125 -5.57 14.85 -9.85
CA THR A 125 -6.75 14.75 -8.99
C THR A 125 -6.45 13.88 -7.77
N THR A 126 -7.31 13.96 -6.77
CA THR A 126 -7.27 13.10 -5.58
C THR A 126 -8.58 12.34 -5.51
N LEU A 127 -8.52 11.03 -5.36
CA LEU A 127 -9.67 10.19 -5.06
C LEU A 127 -9.75 10.01 -3.54
N PHE A 128 -10.88 10.39 -2.96
CA PHE A 128 -11.29 9.96 -1.63
C PHE A 128 -12.18 8.74 -1.77
N ALA A 129 -11.93 7.70 -1.02
CA ALA A 129 -12.71 6.47 -1.06
C ALA A 129 -13.06 5.98 0.35
N ALA A 130 -14.27 5.49 0.51
CA ALA A 130 -14.76 4.82 1.72
C ALA A 130 -15.27 3.44 1.31
N LEU A 131 -14.61 2.40 1.79
CA LEU A 131 -15.03 1.01 1.60
C LEU A 131 -15.90 0.58 2.79
N ASN A 132 -17.13 0.20 2.54
CA ASN A 132 -17.96 -0.49 3.52
C ASN A 132 -17.45 -1.93 3.67
N ILE A 133 -16.94 -2.26 4.84
CA ILE A 133 -16.33 -3.59 5.07
C ILE A 133 -17.35 -4.73 5.16
N LEU A 134 -18.64 -4.42 5.32
CA LEU A 134 -19.69 -5.44 5.44
C LEU A 134 -20.18 -5.96 4.10
N ASP A 135 -20.35 -5.09 3.11
CA ASP A 135 -20.91 -5.42 1.82
C ASP A 135 -19.98 -5.18 0.63
N GLY A 136 -18.82 -4.58 0.89
CA GLY A 136 -17.82 -4.27 -0.13
C GLY A 136 -18.18 -3.08 -1.02
N SER A 137 -19.26 -2.34 -0.71
CA SER A 137 -19.61 -1.13 -1.46
C SER A 137 -18.60 -0.01 -1.24
N VAL A 138 -18.39 0.82 -2.26
CA VAL A 138 -17.40 1.91 -2.22
C VAL A 138 -18.07 3.24 -2.57
N ILE A 139 -17.94 4.20 -1.67
CA ILE A 139 -18.27 5.60 -1.93
C ILE A 139 -17.01 6.32 -2.36
N GLY A 140 -16.97 6.84 -3.56
CA GLY A 140 -15.80 7.55 -4.12
C GLY A 140 -16.10 8.96 -4.55
N ARG A 141 -15.18 9.90 -4.32
CA ARG A 141 -15.27 11.29 -4.81
C ARG A 141 -13.92 11.78 -5.29
N ASN A 142 -13.89 12.30 -6.50
CA ASN A 142 -12.71 12.97 -7.04
C ASN A 142 -12.71 14.44 -6.64
N MET A 143 -11.59 14.92 -6.11
CA MET A 143 -11.38 16.31 -5.70
C MET A 143 -10.01 16.81 -6.15
N GLN A 144 -9.87 18.11 -6.39
CA GLN A 144 -8.62 18.69 -6.86
C GLN A 144 -7.50 18.67 -5.81
N ARG A 145 -7.86 18.63 -4.53
CA ARG A 145 -6.92 18.68 -3.40
C ARG A 145 -7.35 17.70 -2.32
N HIS A 146 -6.44 17.39 -1.39
CA HIS A 146 -6.63 16.49 -0.25
C HIS A 146 -6.44 17.20 1.10
N ARG A 147 -7.01 18.40 1.23
CA ARG A 147 -7.00 19.18 2.47
C ARG A 147 -8.21 18.82 3.35
N HIS A 148 -8.22 19.31 4.59
CA HIS A 148 -9.34 19.10 5.51
C HIS A 148 -10.70 19.59 4.97
N GLN A 149 -10.72 20.60 4.08
CA GLN A 149 -11.97 21.07 3.45
C GLN A 149 -12.56 20.00 2.52
N GLU A 150 -11.72 19.41 1.69
CA GLU A 150 -12.10 18.32 0.80
C GLU A 150 -12.51 17.08 1.58
N PHE A 151 -11.77 16.75 2.65
CA PHE A 151 -12.13 15.65 3.54
C PHE A 151 -13.51 15.87 4.21
N ILE A 152 -13.79 17.05 4.74
CA ILE A 152 -15.12 17.37 5.32
C ILE A 152 -16.22 17.27 4.26
N ARG A 153 -15.98 17.71 3.02
CA ARG A 153 -16.95 17.53 1.92
C ARG A 153 -17.21 16.05 1.65
N PHE A 154 -16.18 15.24 1.73
CA PHE A 154 -16.30 13.80 1.57
C PHE A 154 -17.09 13.16 2.72
N LEU A 155 -16.81 13.53 3.97
CA LEU A 155 -17.60 13.08 5.13
C LEU A 155 -19.08 13.46 4.99
N ASN A 156 -19.40 14.67 4.51
CA ASN A 156 -20.78 15.07 4.25
C ASN A 156 -21.43 14.24 3.12
N ALA A 157 -20.66 13.84 2.10
CA ALA A 157 -21.18 12.98 1.05
C ALA A 157 -21.51 11.58 1.59
N ILE A 158 -20.64 11.03 2.45
CA ILE A 158 -20.91 9.75 3.13
C ILE A 158 -22.14 9.89 4.03
N GLU A 159 -22.21 10.95 4.85
CA GLU A 159 -23.34 11.20 5.76
C GLU A 159 -24.69 11.18 5.03
N ALA A 160 -24.74 11.77 3.84
CA ALA A 160 -25.95 11.82 3.02
C ALA A 160 -26.34 10.45 2.43
N GLU A 161 -25.41 9.52 2.28
CA GLU A 161 -25.64 8.18 1.74
C GLU A 161 -25.92 7.13 2.81
N MET A 162 -25.55 7.42 4.08
CA MET A 162 -25.70 6.46 5.18
C MET A 162 -27.08 6.52 5.84
N PRO A 163 -27.68 5.37 6.18
CA PRO A 163 -28.92 5.31 6.96
C PRO A 163 -28.80 6.09 8.27
N ALA A 164 -29.82 6.93 8.57
CA ALA A 164 -29.76 7.85 9.69
C ALA A 164 -29.80 7.15 11.07
N ASP A 165 -30.33 5.94 11.12
CA ASP A 165 -30.48 5.09 12.32
C ASP A 165 -29.22 4.29 12.69
N LYS A 166 -28.18 4.31 11.84
CA LYS A 166 -26.95 3.54 12.05
C LYS A 166 -25.83 4.38 12.64
N ALA A 167 -25.09 3.81 13.56
CA ALA A 167 -23.78 4.34 13.95
C ALA A 167 -22.78 4.16 12.78
N VAL A 168 -21.85 5.08 12.66
CA VAL A 168 -20.82 5.05 11.60
C VAL A 168 -19.44 5.03 12.25
N HIS A 169 -18.74 3.91 12.11
CA HIS A 169 -17.37 3.74 12.52
C HIS A 169 -16.45 3.92 11.31
N VAL A 170 -15.44 4.76 11.43
CA VAL A 170 -14.54 5.07 10.32
C VAL A 170 -13.12 4.75 10.72
N ILE A 171 -12.50 3.83 10.00
CA ILE A 171 -11.08 3.50 10.11
C ILE A 171 -10.30 4.47 9.23
N LEU A 172 -9.29 5.12 9.80
CA LEU A 172 -8.48 6.17 9.19
C LEU A 172 -7.00 5.96 9.49
N ASP A 173 -6.16 6.38 8.57
CA ASP A 173 -4.73 6.53 8.87
C ASP A 173 -4.45 7.76 9.76
N ASN A 174 -3.19 7.93 10.17
CA ASN A 174 -2.78 9.03 11.03
C ASN A 174 -2.48 10.33 10.28
N TYR A 175 -2.99 10.50 9.05
CA TYR A 175 -2.73 11.72 8.30
C TYR A 175 -3.22 12.98 9.03
N ALA A 176 -2.40 14.03 9.03
CA ALA A 176 -2.66 15.24 9.80
C ALA A 176 -3.99 15.93 9.45
N THR A 177 -4.46 15.77 8.23
CA THR A 177 -5.73 16.31 7.74
C THR A 177 -6.91 15.80 8.54
N HIS A 178 -6.91 14.51 8.94
CA HIS A 178 -7.99 13.87 9.70
C HIS A 178 -8.10 14.41 11.14
N LYS A 179 -7.03 15.00 11.67
CA LYS A 179 -6.93 15.50 13.05
C LYS A 179 -7.09 17.03 13.17
N GLN A 180 -7.39 17.69 12.07
CA GLN A 180 -7.56 19.16 12.04
C GLN A 180 -8.72 19.62 12.93
N PRO A 181 -8.63 20.80 13.59
CA PRO A 181 -9.69 21.32 14.45
C PRO A 181 -11.07 21.38 13.79
N LYS A 182 -11.14 21.73 12.49
CA LYS A 182 -12.40 21.77 11.74
C LYS A 182 -13.01 20.38 11.53
N VAL A 183 -12.19 19.34 11.40
CA VAL A 183 -12.67 17.94 11.32
C VAL A 183 -13.19 17.49 12.68
N ARG A 184 -12.50 17.83 13.76
CA ARG A 184 -12.97 17.55 15.13
C ARG A 184 -14.29 18.28 15.44
N ALA A 185 -14.43 19.53 15.01
CA ALA A 185 -15.68 20.29 15.15
C ALA A 185 -16.82 19.69 14.30
N TRP A 186 -16.52 19.11 13.13
CA TRP A 186 -17.47 18.37 12.35
C TRP A 186 -17.93 17.10 13.09
N LEU A 187 -16.98 16.31 13.61
CA LEU A 187 -17.26 15.08 14.38
C LEU A 187 -18.10 15.35 15.62
N ALA A 188 -17.82 16.43 16.35
CA ALA A 188 -18.60 16.83 17.51
C ALA A 188 -20.09 17.12 17.21
N ARG A 189 -20.40 17.49 15.97
CA ARG A 189 -21.79 17.73 15.50
C ARG A 189 -22.46 16.47 14.93
N HIS A 190 -21.70 15.37 14.80
CA HIS A 190 -22.19 14.11 14.26
C HIS A 190 -21.96 12.98 15.28
N PRO A 191 -22.74 12.94 16.39
CA PRO A 191 -22.47 12.03 17.52
C PRO A 191 -22.59 10.54 17.19
N ARG A 192 -23.21 10.19 16.05
CA ARG A 192 -23.27 8.81 15.56
C ARG A 192 -21.96 8.33 14.89
N TRP A 193 -20.98 9.23 14.66
CA TRP A 193 -19.70 8.94 14.04
C TRP A 193 -18.59 8.71 15.05
N THR A 194 -17.81 7.67 14.85
CA THR A 194 -16.61 7.38 15.65
C THR A 194 -15.43 7.14 14.72
N PHE A 195 -14.31 7.84 14.96
CA PHE A 195 -13.08 7.66 14.21
C PHE A 195 -12.12 6.73 14.95
N HIS A 196 -11.59 5.74 14.23
CA HIS A 196 -10.62 4.76 14.69
C HIS A 196 -9.33 4.95 13.90
N PHE A 197 -8.27 5.37 14.58
CA PHE A 197 -7.01 5.64 13.90
C PHE A 197 -6.11 4.41 13.94
N THR A 198 -5.55 4.03 12.76
CA THR A 198 -4.53 2.99 12.71
C THR A 198 -3.31 3.37 13.54
N PRO A 199 -2.51 2.42 14.04
CA PRO A 199 -1.25 2.73 14.71
C PRO A 199 -0.31 3.50 13.77
N THR A 200 0.58 4.32 14.32
CA THR A 200 1.65 4.96 13.55
C THR A 200 2.47 3.89 12.82
N SER A 201 2.73 4.09 11.55
CA SER A 201 3.37 3.12 10.65
C SER A 201 2.57 1.80 10.46
N GLY A 202 1.28 1.82 10.76
CA GLY A 202 0.33 0.70 10.58
C GLY A 202 -0.75 0.98 9.54
N SER A 203 -0.50 1.86 8.55
CA SER A 203 -1.49 2.20 7.50
C SER A 203 -1.92 1.01 6.63
N TRP A 204 -1.19 -0.10 6.68
CA TRP A 204 -1.60 -1.35 6.03
C TRP A 204 -2.87 -1.98 6.65
N LEU A 205 -3.34 -1.46 7.77
CA LEU A 205 -4.59 -1.85 8.42
C LEU A 205 -5.82 -1.10 7.85
N ASN A 206 -5.58 -0.09 7.01
CA ASN A 206 -6.64 0.71 6.40
C ASN A 206 -6.87 0.32 4.96
#